data_663a6a4f0ae2e45cd276eae6d646492b
#
_entry.id   663a6a4f0ae2e45cd276eae6d646492b
#
_cell.length_a   1.000
_cell.length_b   1.000
_cell.length_c   1.000
_cell.angle_alpha   90.00
_cell.angle_beta   90.00
_cell.angle_gamma   90.00
#
_symmetry.space_group_name_H-M   'P 1'
#
loop_
_entity.id
_entity.type
_entity.pdbx_description
1 polymer ?
#
loop_
_entity_poly.entity_id
_entity_poly.type
_entity_poly.pdbx_seq_one_letter_code
_entity_poly.pdbx_strand_id
1 'polypeptide(L)'
;MMKALNILYKLYSFVIALPIFVVITIIVASSVIIAGFLGDTNYVAYYMPKFWSKCAFWLFLLKVKVEGHENIKKEDSYVFLANHQGYYDIFLAYGYLGHNFKWMMKEYLKKIPFVGYACVKAKHIYLADGISGIAKAVAQARETLRGGMSMIIFPEGTRTRTGKMGTFKRGSFMLANEIGLPIVPLTINGSFDVFSRNAKSISRGTVTLTIHKPITAEERQGKASKVVMQEVFDIINSGLEEKYRS
;
A
#
# COMPACT_ATOMS: atom_id res chain seq x y z
N MET A 1 9.78 -34.70 -5.04
CA MET A 1 10.08 -33.62 -5.98
C MET A 1 9.64 -32.23 -5.45
N MET A 2 8.38 -31.97 -5.07
CA MET A 2 7.94 -30.65 -4.57
C MET A 2 8.66 -30.16 -3.31
N LYS A 3 8.95 -31.03 -2.31
CA LYS A 3 9.69 -30.62 -1.10
C LYS A 3 11.12 -30.14 -1.41
N ALA A 4 11.83 -30.83 -2.29
CA ALA A 4 13.18 -30.43 -2.71
C ALA A 4 13.18 -29.07 -3.44
N LEU A 5 12.22 -28.85 -4.34
CA LEU A 5 12.07 -27.57 -5.03
C LEU A 5 11.77 -26.41 -4.08
N ASN A 6 10.97 -26.63 -3.02
CA ASN A 6 10.71 -25.62 -2.01
C ASN A 6 11.96 -25.32 -1.16
N ILE A 7 12.78 -26.32 -0.85
CA ILE A 7 14.04 -26.10 -0.13
C ILE A 7 15.00 -25.27 -0.98
N LEU A 8 15.17 -25.64 -2.24
CA LEU A 8 16.02 -24.90 -3.19
C LEU A 8 15.54 -23.44 -3.35
N TYR A 9 14.22 -23.23 -3.47
CA TYR A 9 13.65 -21.88 -3.54
C TYR A 9 13.94 -21.07 -2.29
N LYS A 10 13.79 -21.64 -1.09
CA LYS A 10 14.10 -20.95 0.17
C LYS A 10 15.57 -20.61 0.28
N LEU A 11 16.44 -21.54 -0.11
CA LEU A 11 17.89 -21.32 -0.15
C LEU A 11 18.24 -20.18 -1.11
N TYR A 12 17.72 -20.22 -2.34
CA TYR A 12 17.86 -19.14 -3.32
C TYR A 12 17.36 -17.81 -2.77
N SER A 13 16.17 -17.80 -2.17
CA SER A 13 15.56 -16.58 -1.65
C SER A 13 16.40 -15.95 -0.54
N PHE A 14 16.99 -16.76 0.34
CA PHE A 14 17.77 -16.28 1.47
C PHE A 14 19.21 -15.92 1.07
N VAL A 15 19.88 -16.76 0.26
CA VAL A 15 21.31 -16.59 -0.04
C VAL A 15 21.56 -15.66 -1.21
N ILE A 16 20.66 -15.59 -2.17
CA ILE A 16 20.84 -14.80 -3.40
C ILE A 16 19.88 -13.61 -3.46
N ALA A 17 18.57 -13.88 -3.43
CA ALA A 17 17.57 -12.84 -3.67
C ALA A 17 17.55 -11.79 -2.56
N LEU A 18 17.58 -12.19 -1.29
CA LEU A 18 17.54 -11.27 -0.16
C LEU A 18 18.75 -10.33 -0.08
N PRO A 19 20.03 -10.78 -0.17
CA PRO A 19 21.17 -9.87 -0.18
C PRO A 19 21.13 -8.86 -1.33
N ILE A 20 20.79 -9.30 -2.55
CA ILE A 20 20.64 -8.41 -3.70
C ILE A 20 19.52 -7.39 -3.43
N PHE A 21 18.39 -7.83 -2.88
CA PHE A 21 17.28 -6.95 -2.59
C PHE A 21 17.59 -5.92 -1.49
N VAL A 22 18.41 -6.29 -0.50
CA VAL A 22 18.91 -5.34 0.53
C VAL A 22 19.76 -4.25 -0.11
N VAL A 23 20.69 -4.60 -1.01
CA VAL A 23 21.50 -3.62 -1.73
C VAL A 23 20.64 -2.69 -2.57
N ILE A 24 19.68 -3.21 -3.32
CA ILE A 24 18.73 -2.41 -4.09
C ILE A 24 17.93 -1.47 -3.17
N THR A 25 17.50 -1.96 -1.99
CA THR A 25 16.78 -1.14 -1.01
C THR A 25 17.61 0.04 -0.52
N ILE A 26 18.89 -0.17 -0.22
CA ILE A 26 19.80 0.90 0.21
C ILE A 26 19.98 1.94 -0.92
N ILE A 27 20.21 1.49 -2.16
CA ILE A 27 20.37 2.37 -3.32
C ILE A 27 19.12 3.21 -3.54
N VAL A 28 17.95 2.58 -3.54
CA VAL A 28 16.66 3.26 -3.75
C VAL A 28 16.36 4.24 -2.63
N ALA A 29 16.55 3.85 -1.37
CA ALA A 29 16.34 4.73 -0.22
C ALA A 29 17.29 5.94 -0.28
N SER A 30 18.57 5.72 -0.59
CA SER A 30 19.56 6.80 -0.74
C SER A 30 19.20 7.76 -1.89
N SER A 31 18.74 7.24 -3.02
CA SER A 31 18.29 8.06 -4.15
C SER A 31 17.11 8.95 -3.78
N VAL A 32 16.11 8.41 -3.07
CA VAL A 32 14.97 9.20 -2.58
C VAL A 32 15.39 10.25 -1.56
N ILE A 33 16.33 9.93 -0.68
CA ILE A 33 16.87 10.87 0.31
C ILE A 33 17.58 12.03 -0.39
N ILE A 34 18.47 11.74 -1.33
CA ILE A 34 19.23 12.75 -2.08
C ILE A 34 18.29 13.64 -2.89
N ALA A 35 17.34 13.04 -3.62
CA ALA A 35 16.33 13.78 -4.37
C ALA A 35 15.50 14.70 -3.49
N GLY A 36 15.12 14.22 -2.29
CA GLY A 36 14.38 15.01 -1.31
C GLY A 36 15.18 16.22 -0.77
N PHE A 37 16.51 16.16 -0.69
CA PHE A 37 17.35 17.31 -0.38
C PHE A 37 17.43 18.31 -1.55
N LEU A 38 17.34 17.81 -2.79
CA LEU A 38 17.31 18.62 -4.01
C LEU A 38 15.91 19.19 -4.33
N GLY A 39 14.92 18.96 -3.45
CA GLY A 39 13.57 19.48 -3.60
C GLY A 39 12.61 18.55 -4.35
N ASP A 40 13.08 17.44 -4.92
CA ASP A 40 12.17 16.44 -5.53
C ASP A 40 11.57 15.52 -4.46
N THR A 41 10.29 15.69 -4.23
CA THR A 41 9.52 14.85 -3.30
C THR A 41 8.49 13.98 -4.02
N ASN A 42 8.39 14.04 -5.33
CA ASN A 42 7.32 13.42 -6.11
C ASN A 42 7.84 12.48 -7.20
N TYR A 43 8.76 12.91 -8.05
CA TYR A 43 9.20 12.12 -9.20
C TYR A 43 10.08 10.93 -8.76
N VAL A 44 11.24 11.20 -8.17
CA VAL A 44 12.15 10.15 -7.70
C VAL A 44 11.50 9.33 -6.59
N ALA A 45 10.75 10.00 -5.68
CA ALA A 45 10.00 9.33 -4.60
C ALA A 45 8.88 8.40 -5.09
N TYR A 46 8.51 8.44 -6.36
CA TYR A 46 7.57 7.48 -6.97
C TYR A 46 8.28 6.44 -7.83
N TYR A 47 9.14 6.88 -8.76
CA TYR A 47 9.72 5.97 -9.75
C TYR A 47 10.76 5.02 -9.15
N MET A 48 11.54 5.45 -8.17
CA MET A 48 12.52 4.58 -7.51
C MET A 48 11.86 3.49 -6.65
N PRO A 49 10.86 3.76 -5.78
CA PRO A 49 10.10 2.71 -5.12
C PRO A 49 9.32 1.80 -6.09
N LYS A 50 8.83 2.33 -7.22
CA LYS A 50 8.20 1.51 -8.27
C LYS A 50 9.18 0.50 -8.86
N PHE A 51 10.39 0.92 -9.19
CA PHE A 51 11.47 0.04 -9.64
C PHE A 51 11.81 -1.00 -8.56
N TRP A 52 12.05 -0.57 -7.33
CA TRP A 52 12.32 -1.43 -6.17
C TRP A 52 11.26 -2.50 -5.98
N SER A 53 9.99 -2.14 -6.09
CA SER A 53 8.88 -3.06 -5.97
C SER A 53 8.86 -4.11 -7.07
N LYS A 54 9.13 -3.71 -8.32
CA LYS A 54 9.23 -4.66 -9.44
C LYS A 54 10.41 -5.62 -9.25
N CYS A 55 11.55 -5.14 -8.75
CA CYS A 55 12.68 -5.99 -8.38
C CYS A 55 12.31 -7.01 -7.30
N ALA A 56 11.48 -6.63 -6.29
CA ALA A 56 11.01 -7.57 -5.28
C ALA A 56 10.21 -8.72 -5.89
N PHE A 57 9.27 -8.45 -6.80
CA PHE A 57 8.51 -9.51 -7.45
C PHE A 57 9.39 -10.38 -8.35
N TRP A 58 10.28 -9.77 -9.12
CA TRP A 58 11.18 -10.48 -10.03
C TRP A 58 12.20 -11.37 -9.28
N LEU A 59 12.92 -10.83 -8.30
CA LEU A 59 13.91 -11.57 -7.52
C LEU A 59 13.30 -12.73 -6.75
N PHE A 60 12.12 -12.56 -6.20
CA PHE A 60 11.45 -13.62 -5.46
C PHE A 60 10.51 -14.48 -6.32
N LEU A 61 10.61 -14.36 -7.66
CA LEU A 61 9.90 -15.19 -8.64
C LEU A 61 8.38 -15.23 -8.40
N LEU A 62 7.79 -14.10 -8.04
CA LEU A 62 6.37 -13.95 -7.75
C LEU A 62 5.61 -13.46 -8.98
N LYS A 63 4.38 -13.90 -9.11
CA LYS A 63 3.48 -13.46 -10.18
C LYS A 63 2.57 -12.34 -9.69
N VAL A 64 2.22 -11.43 -10.60
CA VAL A 64 1.29 -10.34 -10.33
C VAL A 64 0.15 -10.39 -11.35
N LYS A 65 -1.06 -10.14 -10.87
CA LYS A 65 -2.23 -9.83 -11.70
C LYS A 65 -2.78 -8.48 -11.25
N VAL A 66 -3.23 -7.68 -12.20
CA VAL A 66 -3.92 -6.41 -11.92
C VAL A 66 -5.16 -6.33 -12.78
N GLU A 67 -6.26 -5.94 -12.17
CA GLU A 67 -7.58 -5.82 -12.79
C GLU A 67 -8.17 -4.44 -12.44
N GLY A 68 -8.94 -3.85 -13.34
CA GLY A 68 -9.66 -2.61 -13.09
C GLY A 68 -8.82 -1.32 -13.26
N HIS A 69 -7.70 -1.36 -13.99
CA HIS A 69 -6.92 -0.14 -14.28
C HIS A 69 -7.74 0.94 -15.00
N GLU A 70 -8.72 0.54 -15.78
CA GLU A 70 -9.65 1.41 -16.50
C GLU A 70 -10.55 2.24 -15.59
N ASN A 71 -10.64 1.88 -14.31
CA ASN A 71 -11.46 2.57 -13.31
C ASN A 71 -10.82 3.87 -12.78
N ILE A 72 -9.54 4.10 -13.05
CA ILE A 72 -8.81 5.27 -12.54
C ILE A 72 -8.09 6.00 -13.68
N LYS A 73 -7.99 7.34 -13.55
CA LYS A 73 -7.27 8.21 -14.49
C LYS A 73 -6.03 8.76 -13.83
N LYS A 74 -4.92 8.86 -14.56
CA LYS A 74 -3.62 9.30 -14.02
C LYS A 74 -3.61 10.74 -13.54
N GLU A 75 -4.42 11.58 -14.15
CA GLU A 75 -4.56 13.02 -13.87
C GLU A 75 -5.39 13.31 -12.64
N ASP A 76 -6.25 12.41 -12.21
CA ASP A 76 -7.13 12.57 -11.07
C ASP A 76 -6.42 12.19 -9.76
N SER A 77 -6.88 12.78 -8.67
CA SER A 77 -6.42 12.44 -7.31
C SER A 77 -7.45 11.59 -6.59
N TYR A 78 -6.99 10.57 -5.88
CA TYR A 78 -7.83 9.58 -5.19
C TYR A 78 -7.37 9.31 -3.77
N VAL A 79 -8.28 8.81 -2.93
CA VAL A 79 -7.94 8.09 -1.71
C VAL A 79 -8.17 6.61 -1.95
N PHE A 80 -7.10 5.86 -2.08
CA PHE A 80 -7.14 4.40 -2.20
C PHE A 80 -7.27 3.76 -0.83
N LEU A 81 -8.26 2.89 -0.64
CA LEU A 81 -8.46 2.10 0.58
C LEU A 81 -8.29 0.63 0.26
N ALA A 82 -7.33 -0.03 0.89
CA ALA A 82 -6.99 -1.43 0.63
C ALA A 82 -7.04 -2.29 1.89
N ASN A 83 -7.40 -3.57 1.77
CA ASN A 83 -7.14 -4.57 2.81
C ASN A 83 -5.64 -4.80 2.97
N HIS A 84 -5.19 -5.26 4.14
CA HIS A 84 -3.77 -5.41 4.46
C HIS A 84 -3.41 -6.83 4.88
N GLN A 85 -2.95 -7.64 3.91
CA GLN A 85 -2.68 -9.06 4.08
C GLN A 85 -1.22 -9.37 4.46
N GLY A 86 -0.27 -8.73 3.79
CA GLY A 86 1.14 -9.12 3.91
C GLY A 86 2.12 -7.99 3.60
N TYR A 87 3.39 -8.35 3.54
CA TYR A 87 4.44 -7.39 3.18
C TYR A 87 4.39 -7.00 1.70
N TYR A 88 3.89 -7.91 0.84
CA TYR A 88 3.81 -7.68 -0.60
C TYR A 88 2.71 -6.70 -1.03
N ASP A 89 1.81 -6.30 -0.13
CA ASP A 89 0.82 -5.25 -0.39
C ASP A 89 1.50 -3.92 -0.77
N ILE A 90 2.61 -3.60 -0.08
CA ILE A 90 3.38 -2.36 -0.33
C ILE A 90 4.05 -2.43 -1.71
N PHE A 91 4.68 -3.56 -2.03
CA PHE A 91 5.32 -3.76 -3.34
C PHE A 91 4.29 -3.79 -4.46
N LEU A 92 3.11 -4.39 -4.24
CA LEU A 92 2.04 -4.43 -5.21
C LEU A 92 1.55 -3.02 -5.56
N ALA A 93 1.28 -2.19 -4.55
CA ALA A 93 0.83 -0.83 -4.73
C ALA A 93 1.87 0.03 -5.47
N TYR A 94 3.13 0.08 -5.03
CA TYR A 94 4.16 0.86 -5.71
C TYR A 94 4.42 0.39 -7.14
N GLY A 95 4.57 -0.93 -7.32
CA GLY A 95 4.99 -1.49 -8.60
C GLY A 95 3.90 -1.48 -9.67
N TYR A 96 2.63 -1.65 -9.25
CA TYR A 96 1.58 -2.10 -10.16
C TYR A 96 0.26 -1.33 -10.11
N LEU A 97 0.02 -0.45 -9.12
CA LEU A 97 -1.19 0.41 -9.12
C LEU A 97 -1.21 1.38 -10.30
N GLY A 98 -0.03 1.74 -10.83
CA GLY A 98 0.06 2.62 -12.00
C GLY A 98 -0.25 4.09 -11.72
N HIS A 99 -0.38 4.48 -10.45
CA HIS A 99 -0.75 5.81 -10.00
C HIS A 99 0.26 6.37 -9.00
N ASN A 100 0.51 7.68 -8.99
CA ASN A 100 1.39 8.31 -8.01
C ASN A 100 0.62 8.59 -6.71
N PHE A 101 1.23 8.27 -5.58
CA PHE A 101 0.56 8.39 -4.28
C PHE A 101 1.53 8.60 -3.11
N LYS A 102 0.97 9.10 -2.01
CA LYS A 102 1.60 9.13 -0.69
C LYS A 102 0.98 8.07 0.20
N TRP A 103 1.79 7.42 1.01
CA TRP A 103 1.28 6.52 2.05
C TRP A 103 0.74 7.30 3.23
N MET A 104 -0.39 6.86 3.78
CA MET A 104 -0.70 7.14 5.16
C MET A 104 -0.06 6.07 6.05
N MET A 105 0.82 6.47 6.93
CA MET A 105 1.57 5.55 7.76
C MET A 105 1.65 6.00 9.22
N LYS A 106 1.93 5.05 10.11
CA LYS A 106 2.11 5.34 11.53
C LYS A 106 3.43 6.05 11.79
N GLU A 107 3.44 6.97 12.74
CA GLU A 107 4.60 7.82 13.02
C GLU A 107 5.86 7.05 13.41
N TYR A 108 5.73 5.92 14.14
CA TYR A 108 6.90 5.12 14.54
C TYR A 108 7.71 4.56 13.36
N LEU A 109 7.12 4.48 12.16
CA LEU A 109 7.82 4.01 10.94
C LEU A 109 8.93 4.97 10.48
N LYS A 110 8.92 6.23 10.92
CA LYS A 110 10.03 7.19 10.72
C LYS A 110 11.35 6.68 11.29
N LYS A 111 11.29 5.80 12.30
CA LYS A 111 12.48 5.26 13.01
C LYS A 111 13.17 4.11 12.28
N ILE A 112 12.60 3.60 11.19
CA ILE A 112 13.24 2.53 10.41
C ILE A 112 14.47 3.10 9.71
N PRO A 113 15.68 2.54 9.94
CA PRO A 113 16.91 3.03 9.30
C PRO A 113 16.76 3.11 7.78
N PHE A 114 17.33 4.15 7.15
CA PHE A 114 17.27 4.46 5.73
C PHE A 114 15.83 4.62 5.17
N VAL A 115 15.02 3.58 5.25
CA VAL A 115 13.66 3.56 4.71
C VAL A 115 12.76 4.60 5.37
N GLY A 116 12.77 4.71 6.71
CA GLY A 116 11.97 5.69 7.44
C GLY A 116 12.35 7.13 7.06
N TYR A 117 13.66 7.40 6.92
CA TYR A 117 14.13 8.71 6.52
C TYR A 117 13.78 9.03 5.06
N ALA A 118 13.91 8.05 4.14
CA ALA A 118 13.43 8.18 2.77
C ALA A 118 11.94 8.50 2.71
N CYS A 119 11.11 7.83 3.52
CA CYS A 119 9.68 8.11 3.61
C CYS A 119 9.37 9.55 4.10
N VAL A 120 10.18 10.08 5.04
CA VAL A 120 10.05 11.48 5.49
C VAL A 120 10.40 12.43 4.34
N LYS A 121 11.50 12.19 3.63
CA LYS A 121 11.90 13.00 2.46
C LYS A 121 10.92 12.92 1.30
N ALA A 122 10.28 11.76 1.11
CA ALA A 122 9.19 11.58 0.15
C ALA A 122 7.87 12.26 0.57
N LYS A 123 7.82 12.96 1.71
CA LYS A 123 6.62 13.63 2.26
C LYS A 123 5.41 12.71 2.37
N HIS A 124 5.61 11.47 2.83
CA HIS A 124 4.49 10.62 3.19
C HIS A 124 3.72 11.18 4.38
N ILE A 125 2.43 10.87 4.46
CA ILE A 125 1.51 11.42 5.46
C ILE A 125 1.56 10.55 6.70
N TYR A 126 1.83 11.16 7.86
CA TYR A 126 1.93 10.43 9.12
C TYR A 126 0.71 10.67 9.99
N LEU A 127 0.10 9.58 10.44
CA LEU A 127 -1.01 9.61 11.38
C LEU A 127 -0.49 9.39 12.80
N ALA A 128 -0.55 10.43 13.61
CA ALA A 128 -0.40 10.33 15.05
C ALA A 128 -1.74 9.96 15.71
N ASP A 129 -1.67 9.45 16.93
CA ASP A 129 -2.88 9.08 17.66
C ASP A 129 -3.70 10.32 18.08
N GLY A 130 -5.02 10.14 18.16
CA GLY A 130 -5.97 11.16 18.61
C GLY A 130 -6.49 12.10 17.52
N ILE A 131 -7.44 12.95 17.90
CA ILE A 131 -8.17 13.87 16.98
C ILE A 131 -7.21 14.89 16.36
N SER A 132 -6.26 15.42 17.14
CA SER A 132 -5.26 16.37 16.63
C SER A 132 -4.36 15.75 15.56
N GLY A 133 -4.06 14.44 15.67
CA GLY A 133 -3.31 13.70 14.66
C GLY A 133 -4.06 13.60 13.34
N ILE A 134 -5.36 13.34 13.39
CA ILE A 134 -6.23 13.30 12.21
C ILE A 134 -6.27 14.68 11.54
N ALA A 135 -6.50 15.76 12.28
CA ALA A 135 -6.56 17.11 11.72
C ALA A 135 -5.25 17.52 11.02
N LYS A 136 -4.08 17.19 11.62
CA LYS A 136 -2.77 17.43 11.00
C LYS A 136 -2.59 16.63 9.72
N ALA A 137 -2.98 15.35 9.72
CA ALA A 137 -2.88 14.49 8.55
C ALA A 137 -3.79 14.97 7.41
N VAL A 138 -5.01 15.44 7.71
CA VAL A 138 -5.93 16.04 6.72
C VAL A 138 -5.33 17.32 6.13
N ALA A 139 -4.78 18.22 6.96
CA ALA A 139 -4.14 19.44 6.48
C ALA A 139 -2.97 19.13 5.53
N GLN A 140 -2.08 18.21 5.93
CA GLN A 140 -0.98 17.75 5.11
C GLN A 140 -1.45 17.09 3.80
N ALA A 141 -2.52 16.28 3.86
CA ALA A 141 -3.10 15.64 2.69
C ALA A 141 -3.64 16.68 1.69
N ARG A 142 -4.41 17.65 2.16
CA ARG A 142 -4.97 18.72 1.32
C ARG A 142 -3.90 19.56 0.62
N GLU A 143 -2.74 19.75 1.26
CA GLU A 143 -1.61 20.44 0.63
C GLU A 143 -0.92 19.56 -0.42
N THR A 144 -0.79 18.26 -0.15
CA THR A 144 0.02 17.33 -0.94
C THR A 144 -0.74 16.69 -2.10
N LEU A 145 -2.05 16.40 -1.92
CA LEU A 145 -2.85 15.61 -2.86
C LEU A 145 -3.49 16.51 -3.92
N ARG A 146 -2.69 16.95 -4.88
CA ARG A 146 -3.11 17.78 -6.01
C ARG A 146 -2.47 17.27 -7.30
N GLY A 147 -3.07 17.57 -8.47
CA GLY A 147 -2.48 17.29 -9.77
C GLY A 147 -2.16 15.80 -9.99
N GLY A 148 -3.11 14.90 -9.72
CA GLY A 148 -2.93 13.47 -9.86
C GLY A 148 -2.20 12.80 -8.69
N MET A 149 -1.79 13.52 -7.64
CA MET A 149 -1.21 12.91 -6.44
C MET A 149 -2.33 12.33 -5.59
N SER A 150 -2.22 11.08 -5.26
CA SER A 150 -3.20 10.31 -4.49
C SER A 150 -2.67 9.90 -3.12
N MET A 151 -3.49 9.22 -2.33
CA MET A 151 -3.07 8.64 -1.06
C MET A 151 -3.54 7.20 -0.95
N ILE A 152 -2.72 6.34 -0.32
CA ILE A 152 -3.12 4.97 0.05
C ILE A 152 -3.21 4.84 1.55
N ILE A 153 -4.29 4.21 1.99
CA ILE A 153 -4.58 3.90 3.39
C ILE A 153 -4.91 2.40 3.52
N PHE A 154 -4.35 1.75 4.53
CA PHE A 154 -4.82 0.47 5.01
C PHE A 154 -5.73 0.71 6.23
N PRO A 155 -7.06 0.70 6.07
CA PRO A 155 -7.97 1.13 7.14
C PRO A 155 -8.00 0.18 8.33
N GLU A 156 -7.54 -1.07 8.19
CA GLU A 156 -7.32 -2.01 9.28
C GLU A 156 -6.22 -1.54 10.26
N GLY A 157 -5.30 -0.68 9.79
CA GLY A 157 -4.19 -0.12 10.55
C GLY A 157 -3.10 -1.12 10.95
N THR A 158 -3.25 -2.39 10.56
CA THR A 158 -2.24 -3.45 10.72
C THR A 158 -2.53 -4.59 9.76
N ARG A 159 -1.51 -5.35 9.40
CA ARG A 159 -1.67 -6.58 8.61
C ARG A 159 -2.47 -7.62 9.38
N THR A 160 -3.34 -8.34 8.68
CA THR A 160 -4.08 -9.45 9.25
C THR A 160 -3.16 -10.52 9.85
N ARG A 161 -3.62 -11.23 10.86
CA ARG A 161 -2.92 -12.37 11.45
C ARG A 161 -3.43 -13.71 10.92
N THR A 162 -4.64 -13.74 10.42
CA THR A 162 -5.37 -14.95 10.01
C THR A 162 -5.55 -15.08 8.50
N GLY A 163 -5.25 -14.02 7.74
CA GLY A 163 -5.56 -13.89 6.32
C GLY A 163 -6.92 -13.22 6.08
N LYS A 164 -7.86 -13.33 7.02
CA LYS A 164 -9.16 -12.68 6.91
C LYS A 164 -9.06 -11.18 7.10
N MET A 165 -9.85 -10.42 6.35
CA MET A 165 -9.88 -8.96 6.45
C MET A 165 -10.38 -8.54 7.84
N GLY A 166 -9.67 -7.63 8.48
CA GLY A 166 -10.02 -7.08 9.78
C GLY A 166 -11.00 -5.91 9.68
N THR A 167 -11.55 -5.52 10.83
CA THR A 167 -12.44 -4.35 10.91
C THR A 167 -11.69 -3.05 10.59
N PHE A 168 -12.35 -2.13 9.88
CA PHE A 168 -11.80 -0.83 9.55
C PHE A 168 -11.81 0.09 10.76
N LYS A 169 -10.69 0.78 10.97
CA LYS A 169 -10.56 1.78 12.03
C LYS A 169 -11.27 3.07 11.64
N ARG A 170 -12.18 3.52 12.49
CA ARG A 170 -12.96 4.74 12.27
C ARG A 170 -12.08 5.96 11.94
N GLY A 171 -10.96 6.15 12.64
CA GLY A 171 -10.06 7.28 12.41
C GLY A 171 -9.44 7.31 11.02
N SER A 172 -9.00 6.15 10.49
CA SER A 172 -8.45 6.06 9.13
C SER A 172 -9.50 6.39 8.08
N PHE A 173 -10.76 5.97 8.32
CA PHE A 173 -11.85 6.23 7.41
C PHE A 173 -12.33 7.69 7.48
N MET A 174 -12.41 8.26 8.67
CA MET A 174 -12.74 9.70 8.85
C MET A 174 -11.77 10.58 8.08
N LEU A 175 -10.47 10.29 8.16
CA LEU A 175 -9.45 11.01 7.41
C LEU A 175 -9.72 10.92 5.89
N ALA A 176 -9.98 9.72 5.36
CA ALA A 176 -10.31 9.52 3.95
C ALA A 176 -11.53 10.35 3.51
N ASN A 177 -12.55 10.41 4.36
CA ASN A 177 -13.77 11.16 4.08
C ASN A 177 -13.56 12.67 4.14
N GLU A 178 -12.78 13.17 5.11
CA GLU A 178 -12.47 14.58 5.31
C GLU A 178 -11.62 15.20 4.19
N ILE A 179 -10.84 14.38 3.47
CA ILE A 179 -10.06 14.85 2.32
C ILE A 179 -10.96 15.28 1.16
N GLY A 180 -12.13 14.68 1.00
CA GLY A 180 -13.10 15.03 -0.03
C GLY A 180 -12.78 14.51 -1.43
N LEU A 181 -11.68 13.76 -1.62
CA LEU A 181 -11.36 13.12 -2.91
C LEU A 181 -12.20 11.85 -3.11
N PRO A 182 -12.41 11.39 -4.37
CA PRO A 182 -13.01 10.09 -4.64
C PRO A 182 -12.28 8.96 -3.91
N ILE A 183 -13.03 8.03 -3.33
CA ILE A 183 -12.49 6.84 -2.66
C ILE A 183 -12.48 5.69 -3.67
N VAL A 184 -11.32 5.08 -3.87
CA VAL A 184 -11.16 3.90 -4.70
C VAL A 184 -10.87 2.69 -3.81
N PRO A 185 -11.80 1.75 -3.65
CA PRO A 185 -11.54 0.50 -2.97
C PRO A 185 -10.53 -0.35 -3.77
N LEU A 186 -9.57 -0.95 -3.08
CA LEU A 186 -8.60 -1.88 -3.65
C LEU A 186 -8.70 -3.22 -2.93
N THR A 187 -8.82 -4.31 -3.67
CA THR A 187 -8.73 -5.65 -3.10
C THR A 187 -7.38 -6.28 -3.42
N ILE A 188 -6.69 -6.73 -2.38
CA ILE A 188 -5.43 -7.46 -2.49
C ILE A 188 -5.65 -8.91 -2.10
N ASN A 189 -5.31 -9.84 -2.99
CA ASN A 189 -5.37 -11.28 -2.77
C ASN A 189 -3.98 -11.91 -2.87
N GLY A 190 -3.74 -12.99 -2.12
CA GLY A 190 -2.54 -13.82 -2.20
C GLY A 190 -1.32 -13.32 -1.45
N SER A 191 -1.28 -12.06 -1.03
CA SER A 191 -0.12 -11.50 -0.31
C SER A 191 0.09 -12.18 1.06
N PHE A 192 -0.97 -12.64 1.71
CA PHE A 192 -0.90 -13.41 2.95
C PHE A 192 -0.14 -14.72 2.78
N ASP A 193 -0.43 -15.47 1.72
CA ASP A 193 0.23 -16.74 1.42
C ASP A 193 1.69 -16.57 1.02
N VAL A 194 2.00 -15.45 0.35
CA VAL A 194 3.36 -15.13 -0.11
C VAL A 194 4.24 -14.74 1.07
N PHE A 195 3.84 -13.75 1.86
CA PHE A 195 4.64 -13.29 3.00
C PHE A 195 3.77 -12.56 4.03
N SER A 196 3.09 -13.34 4.87
CA SER A 196 2.30 -12.80 5.98
C SER A 196 3.16 -12.24 7.10
N ARG A 197 2.53 -11.56 8.06
CA ARG A 197 3.19 -10.96 9.23
C ARG A 197 4.02 -11.97 10.05
N ASN A 198 3.56 -13.22 10.15
CA ASN A 198 4.18 -14.26 10.98
C ASN A 198 5.01 -15.24 10.14
N ALA A 199 5.10 -15.06 8.83
CA ALA A 199 5.87 -15.94 7.96
C ALA A 199 7.38 -15.76 8.20
N LYS A 200 8.11 -16.86 8.25
CA LYS A 200 9.57 -16.88 8.41
C LYS A 200 10.32 -16.84 7.08
N SER A 201 9.64 -17.07 5.97
CA SER A 201 10.20 -17.08 4.62
C SER A 201 9.16 -16.71 3.59
N ILE A 202 9.61 -16.19 2.45
CA ILE A 202 8.75 -15.89 1.30
C ILE A 202 8.37 -17.21 0.64
N SER A 203 7.10 -17.33 0.26
CA SER A 203 6.57 -18.46 -0.50
C SER A 203 6.29 -18.04 -1.93
N ARG A 204 6.39 -18.95 -2.89
CA ARG A 204 5.97 -18.73 -4.27
C ARG A 204 4.46 -18.49 -4.31
N GLY A 205 4.03 -17.61 -5.19
CA GLY A 205 2.60 -17.34 -5.34
C GLY A 205 2.30 -16.28 -6.38
N THR A 206 1.02 -16.00 -6.50
CA THR A 206 0.48 -14.89 -7.29
C THR A 206 -0.14 -13.90 -6.32
N VAL A 207 0.16 -12.62 -6.50
CA VAL A 207 -0.51 -11.53 -5.78
C VAL A 207 -1.37 -10.77 -6.78
N THR A 208 -2.64 -10.59 -6.44
CA THR A 208 -3.62 -9.94 -7.32
C THR A 208 -4.04 -8.60 -6.71
N LEU A 209 -4.07 -7.56 -7.52
CA LEU A 209 -4.65 -6.26 -7.22
C LEU A 209 -5.91 -6.05 -8.04
N THR A 210 -7.05 -5.86 -7.42
CA THR A 210 -8.28 -5.45 -8.08
C THR A 210 -8.57 -3.99 -7.70
N ILE A 211 -8.67 -3.12 -8.69
CA ILE A 211 -9.00 -1.70 -8.56
C ILE A 211 -10.48 -1.57 -8.85
N HIS A 212 -11.29 -1.27 -7.83
CA HIS A 212 -12.73 -1.11 -7.99
C HIS A 212 -13.08 0.29 -8.50
N LYS A 213 -14.34 0.49 -8.89
CA LYS A 213 -14.86 1.80 -9.30
C LYS A 213 -14.74 2.81 -8.17
N PRO A 214 -14.35 4.06 -8.47
CA PRO A 214 -14.35 5.14 -7.49
C PRO A 214 -15.75 5.39 -6.93
N ILE A 215 -15.83 5.68 -5.63
CA ILE A 215 -17.00 6.26 -4.98
C ILE A 215 -16.74 7.75 -4.88
N THR A 216 -17.50 8.55 -5.62
CA THR A 216 -17.28 10.00 -5.72
C THR A 216 -17.66 10.74 -4.44
N ALA A 217 -17.27 11.99 -4.31
CA ALA A 217 -17.67 12.82 -3.17
C ALA A 217 -19.19 13.07 -3.18
N GLU A 218 -19.78 13.23 -4.36
CA GLU A 218 -21.21 13.42 -4.57
C GLU A 218 -22.01 12.20 -4.13
N GLU A 219 -21.58 10.99 -4.49
CA GLU A 219 -22.23 9.73 -4.08
C GLU A 219 -22.19 9.51 -2.57
N ARG A 220 -21.21 10.12 -1.88
CA ARG A 220 -21.08 10.06 -0.40
C ARG A 220 -21.82 11.18 0.32
N GLN A 221 -22.25 12.23 -0.41
CA GLN A 221 -22.92 13.38 0.17
C GLN A 221 -24.20 12.95 0.90
N GLY A 222 -24.35 13.41 2.14
CA GLY A 222 -25.51 13.06 3.00
C GLY A 222 -25.45 11.68 3.65
N LYS A 223 -24.51 10.79 3.28
CA LYS A 223 -24.33 9.51 3.94
C LYS A 223 -23.51 9.67 5.23
N ALA A 224 -23.92 9.01 6.30
CA ALA A 224 -23.09 8.91 7.51
C ALA A 224 -21.78 8.16 7.21
N SER A 225 -20.67 8.61 7.77
CA SER A 225 -19.34 7.99 7.55
C SER A 225 -19.31 6.49 7.81
N LYS A 226 -20.16 5.98 8.75
CA LYS A 226 -20.27 4.55 9.04
C LYS A 226 -20.88 3.77 7.86
N VAL A 227 -21.83 4.35 7.15
CA VAL A 227 -22.49 3.74 5.99
C VAL A 227 -21.49 3.62 4.84
N VAL A 228 -20.77 4.70 4.53
CA VAL A 228 -19.75 4.69 3.47
C VAL A 228 -18.59 3.74 3.83
N MET A 229 -18.21 3.67 5.10
CA MET A 229 -17.19 2.72 5.58
C MET A 229 -17.62 1.27 5.35
N GLN A 230 -18.88 0.95 5.62
CA GLN A 230 -19.42 -0.40 5.39
C GLN A 230 -19.50 -0.71 3.88
N GLU A 231 -19.93 0.24 3.06
CA GLU A 231 -19.96 0.11 1.59
C GLU A 231 -18.57 -0.20 1.03
N VAL A 232 -17.53 0.54 1.44
CA VAL A 232 -16.15 0.26 1.04
C VAL A 232 -15.67 -1.09 1.55
N PHE A 233 -16.01 -1.45 2.79
CA PHE A 233 -15.67 -2.76 3.36
C PHE A 233 -16.28 -3.90 2.54
N ASP A 234 -17.57 -3.79 2.20
CA ASP A 234 -18.29 -4.82 1.45
C ASP A 234 -17.74 -4.98 0.03
N ILE A 235 -17.39 -3.87 -0.64
CA ILE A 235 -16.75 -3.90 -1.96
C ILE A 235 -15.41 -4.64 -1.89
N ILE A 236 -14.54 -4.31 -0.94
CA ILE A 236 -13.23 -4.96 -0.79
C ILE A 236 -13.42 -6.44 -0.43
N ASN A 237 -14.31 -6.74 0.50
CA ASN A 237 -14.60 -8.12 0.96
C ASN A 237 -15.15 -8.99 -0.18
N SER A 238 -16.01 -8.43 -1.03
CA SER A 238 -16.56 -9.16 -2.18
C SER A 238 -15.50 -9.56 -3.21
N GLY A 239 -14.45 -8.76 -3.37
CA GLY A 239 -13.32 -9.04 -4.26
C GLY A 239 -12.29 -10.01 -3.66
N LEU A 240 -12.38 -10.35 -2.37
CA LEU A 240 -11.47 -11.30 -1.74
C LEU A 240 -11.78 -12.74 -2.14
N GLU A 241 -10.72 -13.55 -2.27
CA GLU A 241 -10.88 -15.01 -2.31
C GLU A 241 -11.62 -15.49 -1.06
N GLU A 242 -12.46 -16.52 -1.18
CA GLU A 242 -13.36 -16.99 -0.11
C GLU A 242 -12.62 -17.24 1.21
N LYS A 243 -11.43 -17.81 1.15
CA LYS A 243 -10.60 -18.10 2.34
C LYS A 243 -10.19 -16.84 3.14
N TYR A 244 -10.25 -15.65 2.54
CA TYR A 244 -9.87 -14.36 3.16
C TYR A 244 -11.06 -13.48 3.54
N ARG A 245 -12.28 -13.85 3.14
CA ARG A 245 -13.49 -13.09 3.49
C ARG A 245 -13.78 -13.14 4.99
N SER A 246 -14.34 -12.04 5.47
CA SER A 246 -14.78 -11.88 6.88
C SER A 246 -16.23 -12.13 7.03
#